data_4751144cc613b86a582f85c8eafefbdb
#
_entry.id   4751144cc613b86a582f85c8eafefbdb
#
_cell.length_a   1.000
_cell.length_b   1.000
_cell.length_c   1.000
_cell.angle_alpha   90.00
_cell.angle_beta   90.00
_cell.angle_gamma   90.00
#
_symmetry.space_group_name_H-M   'P 1'
#
loop_
_entity.id
_entity.type
_entity.pdbx_description
1 polymer ?
#
loop_
_entity_poly.entity_id
_entity_poly.type
_entity_poly.pdbx_seq_one_letter_code
_entity_poly.pdbx_strand_id
1 'polypeptide(L)'
;MSEFYEEKPVQIVVNGRAAITLMTHAKDPENLVFGALFTERVVESVDDIESVVSDDTQVSVVTKNPYTILLSRKTVLAGCGGASSFLDSGKLGTITSVPDVSLEVAQNAASLVQDSVWFAGGLFDVSGNLICLAEDISSQNVFDQLIGYALRNGVDLSKTFAVLKGNCVVESMRKAVIAGIPVLFVTGALTAASKNTADEAGLLLL
;
A
#
# COMPACT_ATOMS: atom_id res chain seq x y z
N MET A 1 -23.83 -8.34 -20.54
CA MET A 1 -23.98 -6.98 -19.98
C MET A 1 -22.62 -6.58 -19.48
N SER A 2 -22.08 -5.43 -19.91
CA SER A 2 -20.86 -4.89 -19.34
C SER A 2 -21.13 -4.50 -17.89
N GLU A 3 -20.41 -5.09 -16.96
CA GLU A 3 -20.43 -4.71 -15.56
C GLU A 3 -19.72 -3.36 -15.41
N PHE A 4 -20.37 -2.38 -14.82
CA PHE A 4 -19.78 -1.07 -14.56
C PHE A 4 -19.30 -1.07 -13.10
N TYR A 5 -18.03 -0.72 -12.89
CA TYR A 5 -17.44 -0.57 -11.57
C TYR A 5 -17.45 0.91 -11.18
N GLU A 6 -17.82 1.19 -9.95
CA GLU A 6 -17.83 2.55 -9.44
C GLU A 6 -16.40 2.96 -9.04
N GLU A 7 -15.92 4.01 -9.68
CA GLU A 7 -14.69 4.70 -9.32
C GLU A 7 -15.07 6.00 -8.62
N LYS A 8 -14.58 6.20 -7.40
CA LYS A 8 -14.88 7.41 -6.63
C LYS A 8 -13.61 8.11 -6.12
N PRO A 9 -13.61 9.44 -6.03
CA PRO A 9 -12.55 10.16 -5.36
C PRO A 9 -12.69 10.01 -3.84
N VAL A 10 -11.58 9.73 -3.16
CA VAL A 10 -11.46 9.86 -1.71
C VAL A 10 -10.45 10.96 -1.42
N GLN A 11 -10.93 12.07 -0.88
CA GLN A 11 -10.08 13.19 -0.47
C GLN A 11 -9.55 12.94 0.94
N ILE A 12 -8.24 12.95 1.10
CA ILE A 12 -7.58 12.88 2.40
C ILE A 12 -7.30 14.30 2.88
N VAL A 13 -7.87 14.64 4.03
CA VAL A 13 -7.66 15.93 4.70
C VAL A 13 -6.87 15.68 5.98
N VAL A 14 -5.70 16.30 6.12
CA VAL A 14 -4.85 16.17 7.30
C VAL A 14 -4.79 17.51 8.02
N ASN A 15 -5.18 17.54 9.30
CA ASN A 15 -5.19 18.75 10.14
C ASN A 15 -5.94 19.91 9.45
N GLY A 16 -7.09 19.62 8.84
CA GLY A 16 -7.94 20.61 8.15
C GLY A 16 -7.41 21.06 6.79
N ARG A 17 -6.38 20.44 6.24
CA ARG A 17 -5.82 20.78 4.90
C ARG A 17 -5.92 19.59 3.95
N ALA A 18 -6.42 19.82 2.76
CA ALA A 18 -6.43 18.82 1.70
C ALA A 18 -4.99 18.38 1.39
N ALA A 19 -4.72 17.09 1.51
CA ALA A 19 -3.39 16.51 1.31
C ALA A 19 -3.30 15.72 0.01
N ILE A 20 -4.20 14.73 -0.16
CA ILE A 20 -4.17 13.78 -1.28
C ILE A 20 -5.62 13.54 -1.73
N THR A 21 -5.83 13.33 -3.02
CA THR A 21 -7.08 12.75 -3.54
C THR A 21 -6.73 11.48 -4.28
N LEU A 22 -7.35 10.37 -3.89
CA LEU A 22 -7.16 9.05 -4.50
C LEU A 22 -8.43 8.66 -5.25
N MET A 23 -8.28 8.28 -6.52
CA MET A 23 -9.35 7.59 -7.24
C MET A 23 -9.30 6.13 -6.85
N THR A 24 -10.44 5.56 -6.40
CA THR A 24 -10.44 4.24 -5.79
C THR A 24 -11.78 3.53 -5.95
N HIS A 25 -11.75 2.22 -5.81
CA HIS A 25 -12.90 1.34 -5.64
C HIS A 25 -12.97 0.74 -4.23
N ALA A 26 -12.12 1.21 -3.33
CA ALA A 26 -12.02 0.67 -1.97
C ALA A 26 -13.36 0.69 -1.24
N LYS A 27 -13.70 -0.44 -0.60
CA LYS A 27 -14.86 -0.58 0.27
C LYS A 27 -14.63 0.01 1.66
N ASP A 28 -13.39 -0.05 2.13
CA ASP A 28 -12.93 0.55 3.38
C ASP A 28 -11.92 1.68 3.08
N PRO A 29 -12.40 2.93 3.00
CA PRO A 29 -11.53 4.05 2.70
C PRO A 29 -10.53 4.34 3.83
N GLU A 30 -10.81 3.92 5.07
CA GLU A 30 -9.87 4.14 6.18
C GLU A 30 -8.60 3.33 6.01
N ASN A 31 -8.70 2.03 5.62
CA ASN A 31 -7.51 1.24 5.35
C ASN A 31 -6.66 1.87 4.24
N LEU A 32 -7.31 2.32 3.15
CA LEU A 32 -6.62 3.03 2.07
C LEU A 32 -5.88 4.26 2.58
N VAL A 33 -6.53 5.07 3.42
CA VAL A 33 -5.98 6.34 3.93
C VAL A 33 -4.83 6.10 4.90
N PHE A 34 -4.97 5.17 5.84
CA PHE A 34 -3.88 4.85 6.77
C PHE A 34 -2.63 4.38 6.03
N GLY A 35 -2.79 3.48 5.06
CA GLY A 35 -1.67 3.02 4.26
C GLY A 35 -1.06 4.12 3.40
N ALA A 36 -1.89 4.93 2.74
CA ALA A 36 -1.40 6.05 1.92
C ALA A 36 -0.61 7.07 2.75
N LEU A 37 -1.11 7.46 3.92
CA LEU A 37 -0.41 8.40 4.81
C LEU A 37 0.94 7.84 5.28
N PHE A 38 1.00 6.55 5.57
CA PHE A 38 2.23 5.87 5.98
C PHE A 38 3.22 5.75 4.81
N THR A 39 2.78 5.25 3.67
CA THR A 39 3.65 5.01 2.50
C THR A 39 4.13 6.30 1.85
N GLU A 40 3.37 7.40 1.99
CA GLU A 40 3.78 8.75 1.60
C GLU A 40 4.59 9.48 2.71
N ARG A 41 4.84 8.79 3.83
CA ARG A 41 5.61 9.33 4.98
C ARG A 41 5.03 10.61 5.55
N VAL A 42 3.72 10.75 5.53
CA VAL A 42 2.99 11.80 6.24
C VAL A 42 2.93 11.47 7.73
N VAL A 43 2.80 10.19 8.05
CA VAL A 43 2.91 9.62 9.39
C VAL A 43 3.95 8.50 9.41
N GLU A 44 4.56 8.25 10.57
CA GLU A 44 5.55 7.16 10.76
C GLU A 44 4.89 5.92 11.38
N SER A 45 3.78 6.10 12.09
CA SER A 45 3.03 5.03 12.72
C SER A 45 1.56 5.40 12.86
N VAL A 46 0.73 4.41 13.22
CA VAL A 46 -0.68 4.65 13.57
C VAL A 46 -0.83 5.52 14.83
N ASP A 47 0.17 5.46 15.71
CA ASP A 47 0.19 6.26 16.95
C ASP A 47 0.34 7.77 16.70
N ASP A 48 0.76 8.19 15.52
CA ASP A 48 0.81 9.61 15.15
C ASP A 48 -0.58 10.18 14.85
N ILE A 49 -1.58 9.32 14.68
CA ILE A 49 -2.96 9.70 14.37
C ILE A 49 -3.74 9.81 15.68
N GLU A 50 -4.36 10.95 15.89
CA GLU A 50 -5.21 11.23 17.06
C GLU A 50 -6.68 10.85 16.81
N SER A 51 -7.19 11.18 15.62
CA SER A 51 -8.56 10.86 15.25
C SER A 51 -8.73 10.77 13.73
N VAL A 52 -9.71 9.98 13.31
CA VAL A 52 -10.14 9.82 11.92
C VAL A 52 -11.66 9.95 11.86
N VAL A 53 -12.13 10.72 10.91
CA VAL A 53 -13.54 10.83 10.55
C VAL A 53 -13.68 10.62 9.08
N SER A 54 -14.46 9.62 8.68
CA SER A 54 -14.66 9.28 7.27
C SER A 54 -16.11 9.47 6.85
N ASP A 55 -16.30 9.95 5.64
CA ASP A 55 -17.53 9.87 4.88
C ASP A 55 -17.26 9.21 3.51
N ASP A 56 -18.26 9.16 2.63
CA ASP A 56 -18.17 8.45 1.35
C ASP A 56 -17.07 8.97 0.41
N THR A 57 -16.66 10.23 0.54
CA THR A 57 -15.75 10.92 -0.40
C THR A 57 -14.59 11.63 0.28
N GLN A 58 -14.60 11.71 1.61
CA GLN A 58 -13.56 12.40 2.37
C GLN A 58 -13.19 11.62 3.62
N VAL A 59 -11.90 11.54 3.89
CA VAL A 59 -11.38 11.07 5.18
C VAL A 59 -10.55 12.18 5.80
N SER A 60 -11.01 12.66 6.95
CA SER A 60 -10.35 13.70 7.73
C SER A 60 -9.55 13.07 8.86
N VAL A 61 -8.27 13.37 8.89
CA VAL A 61 -7.30 12.83 9.84
C VAL A 61 -6.73 13.99 10.68
N VAL A 62 -6.75 13.83 11.98
CA VAL A 62 -6.03 14.71 12.92
C VAL A 62 -4.81 13.96 13.42
N THR A 63 -3.64 14.56 13.28
CA THR A 63 -2.37 14.00 13.77
C THR A 63 -1.95 14.68 15.06
N LYS A 64 -1.25 13.95 15.94
CA LYS A 64 -0.70 14.48 17.22
C LYS A 64 0.22 15.68 16.99
N ASN A 65 0.96 15.69 15.88
CA ASN A 65 1.74 16.84 15.46
C ASN A 65 0.95 17.64 14.41
N PRO A 66 0.40 18.83 14.76
CA PRO A 66 -0.42 19.61 13.82
C PRO A 66 0.35 20.16 12.61
N TYR A 67 1.67 20.09 12.63
CA TYR A 67 2.54 20.53 11.55
C TYR A 67 3.01 19.43 10.60
N THR A 68 2.60 18.19 10.80
CA THR A 68 3.04 17.02 10.03
C THR A 68 3.02 17.28 8.52
N ILE A 69 1.93 17.81 7.98
CA ILE A 69 1.80 18.07 6.55
C ILE A 69 2.72 19.17 6.03
N LEU A 70 3.10 20.12 6.87
CA LEU A 70 4.05 21.19 6.51
C LEU A 70 5.48 20.64 6.42
N LEU A 71 5.82 19.66 7.24
CA LEU A 71 7.12 19.02 7.29
C LEU A 71 7.32 18.08 6.09
N SER A 72 6.27 17.41 5.66
CA SER A 72 6.35 16.45 4.55
C SER A 72 6.62 17.09 3.18
N ARG A 73 6.43 18.41 3.01
CA ARG A 73 6.63 19.21 1.77
C ARG A 73 6.07 18.58 0.48
N LYS A 74 5.11 17.66 0.60
CA LYS A 74 4.60 16.93 -0.55
C LYS A 74 3.11 17.11 -0.66
N THR A 75 2.69 18.03 -1.53
CA THR A 75 1.36 17.94 -2.10
C THR A 75 1.44 16.85 -3.17
N VAL A 76 1.02 15.64 -2.83
CA VAL A 76 0.91 14.55 -3.80
C VAL A 76 -0.42 14.75 -4.50
N LEU A 77 -0.36 15.20 -5.74
CA LEU A 77 -1.50 15.12 -6.64
C LEU A 77 -1.57 13.66 -7.12
N ALA A 78 -2.45 12.87 -6.53
CA ALA A 78 -2.74 11.53 -7.00
C ALA A 78 -3.51 11.63 -8.31
N GLY A 79 -3.01 10.96 -9.34
CA GLY A 79 -3.68 10.89 -10.63
C GLY A 79 -2.76 10.76 -11.83
N CYS A 80 -1.60 11.33 -11.78
CA CYS A 80 -0.52 11.10 -12.77
C CYS A 80 0.75 11.12 -11.96
N GLY A 81 1.56 10.05 -12.02
CA GLY A 81 2.80 9.87 -11.25
C GLY A 81 3.51 11.20 -10.95
N GLY A 82 3.18 11.79 -9.81
CA GLY A 82 3.70 13.10 -9.44
C GLY A 82 5.21 13.04 -9.33
N ALA A 83 5.89 14.14 -9.66
CA ALA A 83 7.35 14.28 -9.63
C ALA A 83 8.01 13.98 -8.26
N SER A 84 7.21 13.68 -7.24
CA SER A 84 7.67 13.24 -5.92
C SER A 84 8.00 11.76 -5.81
N SER A 85 7.57 10.95 -6.78
CA SER A 85 7.84 9.51 -6.82
C SER A 85 9.29 9.15 -7.18
N PHE A 86 10.04 10.08 -7.73
CA PHE A 86 11.50 9.96 -7.89
C PHE A 86 12.24 10.27 -6.58
N LEU A 87 11.82 9.67 -5.49
CA LEU A 87 12.67 9.67 -4.31
C LEU A 87 13.86 8.77 -4.59
N ASP A 88 15.03 9.32 -4.30
CA ASP A 88 16.29 8.63 -4.22
C ASP A 88 16.12 7.25 -3.59
N SER A 89 16.39 6.18 -4.34
CA SER A 89 16.26 4.79 -3.87
C SER A 89 17.03 4.57 -2.57
N GLY A 90 18.12 5.29 -2.35
CA GLY A 90 18.88 5.29 -1.10
C GLY A 90 18.11 5.74 0.15
N LYS A 91 16.87 6.25 0.00
CA LYS A 91 15.99 6.64 1.12
C LYS A 91 14.87 5.65 1.42
N LEU A 92 14.74 4.57 0.64
CA LEU A 92 13.62 3.64 0.81
C LEU A 92 13.73 2.74 2.04
N GLY A 93 14.87 2.61 2.64
CA GLY A 93 15.14 1.63 3.69
C GLY A 93 15.55 0.29 3.11
N THR A 94 16.10 -0.56 3.97
CA THR A 94 16.61 -1.89 3.60
C THR A 94 15.90 -2.94 4.42
N ILE A 95 15.43 -3.99 3.77
CA ILE A 95 14.87 -5.19 4.40
C ILE A 95 16.04 -6.07 4.81
N THR A 96 16.25 -6.21 6.12
CA THR A 96 17.41 -6.92 6.67
C THR A 96 17.14 -8.38 7.03
N SER A 97 15.84 -8.77 7.06
CA SER A 97 15.43 -10.13 7.39
C SER A 97 14.31 -10.54 6.45
N VAL A 98 14.53 -11.62 5.72
CA VAL A 98 13.53 -12.21 4.82
C VAL A 98 13.13 -13.56 5.38
N PRO A 99 11.87 -13.77 5.75
CA PRO A 99 11.38 -15.05 6.22
C PRO A 99 11.41 -16.10 5.11
N ASP A 100 11.52 -17.36 5.50
CA ASP A 100 11.48 -18.48 4.56
C ASP A 100 10.02 -18.72 4.11
N VAL A 101 9.68 -18.22 2.94
CA VAL A 101 8.39 -18.44 2.28
C VAL A 101 8.64 -19.22 1.01
N SER A 102 8.17 -20.47 0.95
CA SER A 102 8.35 -21.28 -0.25
C SER A 102 7.43 -20.80 -1.38
N LEU A 103 7.86 -21.06 -2.62
CA LEU A 103 7.05 -20.77 -3.81
C LEU A 103 5.68 -21.48 -3.75
N GLU A 104 5.63 -22.70 -3.20
CA GLU A 104 4.38 -23.44 -3.04
C GLU A 104 3.41 -22.72 -2.09
N VAL A 105 3.90 -22.23 -0.94
CA VAL A 105 3.08 -21.44 0.01
C VAL A 105 2.56 -20.18 -0.68
N ALA A 106 3.41 -19.47 -1.42
CA ALA A 106 3.00 -18.24 -2.14
C ALA A 106 1.95 -18.53 -3.24
N GLN A 107 2.10 -19.62 -3.99
CA GLN A 107 1.13 -20.04 -5.00
C GLN A 107 -0.22 -20.44 -4.39
N ASN A 108 -0.19 -21.17 -3.28
CA ASN A 108 -1.41 -21.53 -2.55
C ASN A 108 -2.10 -20.28 -1.99
N ALA A 109 -1.36 -19.35 -1.43
CA ALA A 109 -1.87 -18.06 -0.98
C ALA A 109 -2.49 -17.25 -2.14
N ALA A 110 -1.85 -17.25 -3.31
CA ALA A 110 -2.37 -16.58 -4.50
C ALA A 110 -3.74 -17.15 -4.96
N SER A 111 -4.01 -18.41 -4.70
CA SER A 111 -5.31 -19.01 -5.02
C SER A 111 -6.45 -18.47 -4.14
N LEU A 112 -6.15 -17.93 -2.96
CA LEU A 112 -7.09 -17.30 -2.05
C LEU A 112 -7.42 -15.85 -2.43
N VAL A 113 -6.56 -15.20 -3.21
CA VAL A 113 -6.83 -13.88 -3.78
C VAL A 113 -7.73 -14.07 -4.99
N GLN A 114 -8.90 -13.44 -4.98
CA GLN A 114 -9.86 -13.54 -6.10
C GLN A 114 -9.29 -12.88 -7.36
N ASP A 115 -9.66 -13.42 -8.52
CA ASP A 115 -9.37 -12.75 -9.78
C ASP A 115 -10.23 -11.49 -9.89
N SER A 116 -9.60 -10.40 -10.24
CA SER A 116 -10.25 -9.12 -10.45
C SER A 116 -9.98 -8.62 -11.87
N VAL A 117 -10.91 -7.86 -12.41
CA VAL A 117 -10.69 -7.13 -13.68
C VAL A 117 -9.66 -6.02 -13.54
N TRP A 118 -9.35 -5.62 -12.29
CA TRP A 118 -8.38 -4.60 -11.95
C TRP A 118 -7.16 -5.22 -11.26
N PHE A 119 -6.94 -4.83 -10.01
CA PHE A 119 -5.86 -5.36 -9.19
C PHE A 119 -6.44 -5.94 -7.91
N ALA A 120 -5.97 -7.10 -7.51
CA ALA A 120 -6.30 -7.68 -6.24
C ALA A 120 -5.02 -8.09 -5.51
N GLY A 121 -5.04 -8.05 -4.20
CA GLY A 121 -3.92 -8.47 -3.39
C GLY A 121 -4.34 -9.08 -2.06
N GLY A 122 -3.42 -9.78 -1.44
CA GLY A 122 -3.58 -10.35 -0.12
C GLY A 122 -2.32 -10.21 0.71
N LEU A 123 -2.49 -10.03 2.00
CA LEU A 123 -1.44 -10.10 2.99
C LEU A 123 -1.58 -11.42 3.76
N PHE A 124 -0.48 -12.12 3.95
CA PHE A 124 -0.44 -13.44 4.56
C PHE A 124 0.66 -13.51 5.61
N ASP A 125 0.48 -14.36 6.62
CA ASP A 125 1.59 -14.75 7.49
C ASP A 125 2.54 -15.70 6.74
N VAL A 126 3.72 -15.95 7.31
CA VAL A 126 4.76 -16.79 6.69
C VAL A 126 4.33 -18.25 6.45
N SER A 127 3.27 -18.71 7.10
CA SER A 127 2.68 -20.05 6.91
C SER A 127 1.64 -20.07 5.79
N GLY A 128 1.29 -18.92 5.20
CA GLY A 128 0.27 -18.80 4.16
C GLY A 128 -1.15 -18.59 4.67
N ASN A 129 -1.33 -18.30 5.97
CA ASN A 129 -2.65 -17.95 6.48
C ASN A 129 -3.01 -16.52 6.08
N LEU A 130 -4.23 -16.36 5.57
CA LEU A 130 -4.73 -15.07 5.14
C LEU A 130 -4.91 -14.10 6.31
N ILE A 131 -4.37 -12.88 6.17
CA ILE A 131 -4.55 -11.77 7.11
C ILE A 131 -5.63 -10.82 6.57
N CYS A 132 -5.48 -10.33 5.34
CA CYS A 132 -6.48 -9.49 4.69
C CYS A 132 -6.39 -9.55 3.18
N LEU A 133 -7.46 -9.11 2.52
CA LEU A 133 -7.57 -8.96 1.06
C LEU A 133 -7.89 -7.51 0.71
N ALA A 134 -7.45 -7.09 -0.46
CA ALA A 134 -7.78 -5.80 -1.04
C ALA A 134 -7.98 -5.94 -2.55
N GLU A 135 -8.87 -5.10 -3.09
CA GLU A 135 -9.12 -4.96 -4.52
C GLU A 135 -9.24 -3.46 -4.85
N ASP A 136 -8.66 -3.03 -5.96
CA ASP A 136 -8.76 -1.64 -6.40
C ASP A 136 -8.43 -1.50 -7.89
N ILE A 137 -8.79 -0.35 -8.47
CA ILE A 137 -8.43 0.04 -9.83
C ILE A 137 -6.94 0.33 -10.02
N SER A 138 -6.19 0.42 -8.93
CA SER A 138 -4.75 0.70 -8.89
C SER A 138 -4.03 -0.27 -7.95
N SER A 139 -2.92 -0.86 -8.42
CA SER A 139 -2.07 -1.70 -7.57
C SER A 139 -1.46 -0.94 -6.40
N GLN A 140 -1.29 0.38 -6.51
CA GLN A 140 -0.83 1.24 -5.42
C GLN A 140 -1.85 1.28 -4.28
N ASN A 141 -3.14 1.46 -4.63
CA ASN A 141 -4.23 1.47 -3.67
C ASN A 141 -4.41 0.10 -2.99
N VAL A 142 -4.16 -0.99 -3.73
CA VAL A 142 -4.17 -2.35 -3.14
C VAL A 142 -3.14 -2.43 -2.01
N PHE A 143 -1.90 -1.99 -2.27
CA PHE A 143 -0.87 -1.97 -1.21
C PHE A 143 -1.24 -1.05 -0.06
N ASP A 144 -1.77 0.15 -0.33
CA ASP A 144 -2.20 1.05 0.73
C ASP A 144 -3.29 0.42 1.60
N GLN A 145 -4.27 -0.27 1.02
CA GLN A 145 -5.31 -0.96 1.78
C GLN A 145 -4.75 -2.10 2.63
N LEU A 146 -3.85 -2.94 2.10
CA LEU A 146 -3.22 -4.04 2.84
C LEU A 146 -2.36 -3.52 4.00
N ILE A 147 -1.54 -2.51 3.73
CA ILE A 147 -0.66 -1.87 4.71
C ILE A 147 -1.48 -1.17 5.79
N GLY A 148 -2.49 -0.39 5.39
CA GLY A 148 -3.36 0.30 6.33
C GLY A 148 -4.14 -0.64 7.24
N TYR A 149 -4.65 -1.77 6.68
CA TYR A 149 -5.24 -2.82 7.50
C TYR A 149 -4.24 -3.36 8.53
N ALA A 150 -3.02 -3.69 8.10
CA ALA A 150 -1.98 -4.21 8.97
C ALA A 150 -1.63 -3.24 10.11
N LEU A 151 -1.44 -1.96 9.79
CA LEU A 151 -1.13 -0.92 10.77
C LEU A 151 -2.24 -0.76 11.82
N ARG A 152 -3.50 -0.70 11.38
CA ARG A 152 -4.67 -0.54 12.26
C ARG A 152 -4.90 -1.74 13.17
N ASN A 153 -4.47 -2.92 12.76
CA ASN A 153 -4.66 -4.17 13.50
C ASN A 153 -3.38 -4.66 14.21
N GLY A 154 -2.31 -3.87 14.24
CA GLY A 154 -1.07 -4.21 14.93
C GLY A 154 -0.32 -5.41 14.33
N VAL A 155 -0.48 -5.65 13.03
CA VAL A 155 0.21 -6.72 12.31
C VAL A 155 1.66 -6.32 12.05
N ASP A 156 2.60 -7.18 12.43
CA ASP A 156 4.03 -7.01 12.15
C ASP A 156 4.32 -7.35 10.68
N LEU A 157 4.36 -6.33 9.83
CA LEU A 157 4.58 -6.47 8.39
C LEU A 157 5.90 -7.19 8.04
N SER A 158 6.90 -7.12 8.90
CA SER A 158 8.19 -7.80 8.68
C SER A 158 8.09 -9.33 8.76
N LYS A 159 6.99 -9.85 9.28
CA LYS A 159 6.68 -11.28 9.41
C LYS A 159 5.58 -11.74 8.45
N THR A 160 5.37 -10.99 7.38
CA THR A 160 4.32 -11.28 6.39
C THR A 160 4.90 -11.43 5.00
N PHE A 161 4.08 -11.88 4.07
CA PHE A 161 4.32 -11.70 2.66
C PHE A 161 3.05 -11.21 1.97
N ALA A 162 3.24 -10.52 0.85
CA ALA A 162 2.13 -10.03 0.04
C ALA A 162 2.02 -10.81 -1.27
N VAL A 163 0.80 -10.95 -1.75
CA VAL A 163 0.47 -11.43 -3.10
C VAL A 163 -0.19 -10.28 -3.85
N LEU A 164 0.25 -10.03 -5.08
CA LEU A 164 -0.39 -9.10 -6.00
C LEU A 164 -0.84 -9.86 -7.26
N LYS A 165 -2.14 -9.87 -7.53
CA LYS A 165 -2.70 -10.27 -8.83
C LYS A 165 -2.80 -9.04 -9.71
N GLY A 166 -1.98 -9.02 -10.76
CA GLY A 166 -1.83 -7.91 -11.69
C GLY A 166 -0.37 -7.48 -11.83
N ASN A 167 -0.16 -6.41 -12.58
CA ASN A 167 1.17 -5.88 -12.84
C ASN A 167 1.68 -5.04 -11.66
N CYS A 168 2.97 -5.19 -11.34
CA CYS A 168 3.62 -4.41 -10.30
C CYS A 168 4.51 -3.33 -10.93
N VAL A 169 4.13 -2.08 -10.75
CA VAL A 169 4.91 -0.91 -11.14
C VAL A 169 5.77 -0.41 -9.97
N VAL A 170 6.75 0.44 -10.26
CA VAL A 170 7.72 0.91 -9.26
C VAL A 170 7.07 1.53 -8.03
N GLU A 171 5.97 2.27 -8.17
CA GLU A 171 5.28 2.90 -7.03
C GLU A 171 4.67 1.86 -6.08
N SER A 172 4.09 0.78 -6.62
CA SER A 172 3.55 -0.33 -5.82
C SER A 172 4.67 -1.05 -5.07
N MET A 173 5.80 -1.29 -5.75
CA MET A 173 6.99 -1.89 -5.14
C MET A 173 7.53 -1.02 -4.00
N ARG A 174 7.62 0.30 -4.21
CA ARG A 174 8.07 1.24 -3.19
C ARG A 174 7.20 1.21 -1.94
N LYS A 175 5.88 1.09 -2.09
CA LYS A 175 4.96 0.97 -0.96
C LYS A 175 5.24 -0.29 -0.14
N ALA A 176 5.46 -1.43 -0.79
CA ALA A 176 5.84 -2.68 -0.12
C ALA A 176 7.16 -2.52 0.65
N VAL A 177 8.18 -1.91 0.01
CA VAL A 177 9.50 -1.67 0.64
C VAL A 177 9.39 -0.72 1.83
N ILE A 178 8.67 0.41 1.69
CA ILE A 178 8.48 1.38 2.78
C ILE A 178 7.77 0.74 3.96
N ALA A 179 6.82 -0.15 3.69
CA ALA A 179 6.11 -0.90 4.73
C ALA A 179 6.93 -2.02 5.37
N GLY A 180 8.10 -2.34 4.80
CA GLY A 180 8.95 -3.41 5.30
C GLY A 180 8.40 -4.81 5.03
N ILE A 181 7.55 -4.98 4.01
CA ILE A 181 7.08 -6.30 3.57
C ILE A 181 8.24 -7.02 2.88
N PRO A 182 8.75 -8.13 3.45
CA PRO A 182 10.01 -8.72 2.99
C PRO A 182 9.87 -9.61 1.75
N VAL A 183 8.67 -10.12 1.47
CA VAL A 183 8.44 -11.07 0.36
C VAL A 183 7.21 -10.64 -0.43
N LEU A 184 7.32 -10.63 -1.75
CA LEU A 184 6.23 -10.30 -2.65
C LEU A 184 6.12 -11.36 -3.76
N PHE A 185 4.95 -11.96 -3.90
CA PHE A 185 4.59 -12.81 -5.03
C PHE A 185 3.70 -12.03 -6.01
N VAL A 186 4.13 -11.92 -7.28
CA VAL A 186 3.41 -11.18 -8.32
C VAL A 186 3.01 -12.12 -9.44
N THR A 187 1.73 -12.17 -9.78
CA THR A 187 1.23 -13.03 -10.86
C THR A 187 1.32 -12.36 -12.24
N GLY A 188 1.42 -11.04 -12.29
CA GLY A 188 1.53 -10.26 -13.51
C GLY A 188 2.96 -9.85 -13.86
N ALA A 189 3.09 -8.86 -14.72
CA ALA A 189 4.37 -8.35 -15.14
C ALA A 189 5.00 -7.38 -14.11
N LEU A 190 6.33 -7.41 -14.04
CA LEU A 190 7.13 -6.45 -13.29
C LEU A 190 7.80 -5.47 -14.27
N THR A 191 7.83 -4.19 -13.93
CA THR A 191 8.70 -3.26 -14.64
C THR A 191 10.16 -3.44 -14.20
N ALA A 192 11.11 -3.10 -15.07
CA ALA A 192 12.53 -3.13 -14.70
C ALA A 192 12.82 -2.24 -13.48
N ALA A 193 12.15 -1.09 -13.38
CA ALA A 193 12.28 -0.20 -12.23
C ALA A 193 11.77 -0.83 -10.93
N SER A 194 10.63 -1.55 -10.96
CA SER A 194 10.13 -2.24 -9.76
C SER A 194 11.06 -3.37 -9.32
N LYS A 195 11.60 -4.15 -10.28
CA LYS A 195 12.59 -5.19 -9.96
C LYS A 195 13.85 -4.61 -9.32
N ASN A 196 14.42 -3.56 -9.92
CA ASN A 196 15.62 -2.92 -9.36
C ASN A 196 15.36 -2.39 -7.94
N THR A 197 14.19 -1.78 -7.70
CA THR A 197 13.80 -1.30 -6.37
C THR A 197 13.72 -2.44 -5.35
N ALA A 198 13.18 -3.60 -5.73
CA ALA A 198 13.14 -4.78 -4.86
C ALA A 198 14.56 -5.28 -4.53
N ASP A 199 15.41 -5.43 -5.57
CA ASP A 199 16.79 -5.91 -5.43
C ASP A 199 17.62 -4.97 -4.52
N GLU A 200 17.54 -3.66 -4.73
CA GLU A 200 18.25 -2.64 -3.93
C GLU A 200 17.78 -2.61 -2.47
N ALA A 201 16.49 -2.87 -2.23
CA ALA A 201 15.92 -2.88 -0.88
C ALA A 201 16.08 -4.23 -0.17
N GLY A 202 16.45 -5.31 -0.86
CA GLY A 202 16.52 -6.65 -0.31
C GLY A 202 15.15 -7.34 -0.17
N LEU A 203 14.13 -6.90 -0.92
CA LEU A 203 12.83 -7.55 -0.97
C LEU A 203 12.91 -8.78 -1.88
N LEU A 204 12.48 -9.95 -1.35
CA LEU A 204 12.43 -11.18 -2.11
C LEU A 204 11.21 -11.20 -3.05
N LEU A 205 11.46 -11.39 -4.33
CA LEU A 205 10.43 -11.66 -5.34
C LEU A 205 10.32 -13.16 -5.60
N LEU A 206 9.11 -13.69 -5.54
CA LEU A 206 8.74 -15.07 -5.84
C LEU A 206 7.92 -15.15 -7.13
#